data_f71fe64be9b69d3577cd73e756f99807
#
_entry.id   f71fe64be9b69d3577cd73e756f99807
#
_cell.length_a   1.000
_cell.length_b   1.000
_cell.length_c   1.000
_cell.angle_alpha   90.00
_cell.angle_beta   90.00
_cell.angle_gamma   90.00
#
_symmetry.space_group_name_H-M   'P 1'
#
loop_
_entity.id
_entity.type
_entity.pdbx_description
1 polymer ?
#
loop_
_entity_poly.entity_id
_entity_poly.type
_entity_poly.pdbx_seq_one_letter_code
_entity_poly.pdbx_strand_id
1 'polypeptide(L)'
;WGKAKIAVVLQRDHNVTISESTVGRIVSFLSGKGLISRARSRPQKRRRDFSKGHAQPWKYKDYNDMELGERVQIDHMTATKNGVTVKHFQAWERKSKHIHAQIYSHAKSTSAKKFLKELLQVAPYQIRSIQVDGGSEFMAEFEAECERLQLTLEVLPPSKPTYNGGVERANRTFREDFYDEPEIQADSIGALRFDLKNAVAKYNTYRPHFALNGKTPMEYIRINQA
;
A
#
# COMPACT_ATOMS: atom_id res chain seq x y z
N TRP A 1 -8.30 -21.32 -12.42
CA TRP A 1 -7.49 -21.03 -13.62
C TRP A 1 -8.29 -20.20 -14.61
N GLY A 2 -7.64 -19.25 -15.31
CA GLY A 2 -8.25 -18.48 -16.39
C GLY A 2 -8.28 -19.29 -17.70
N LYS A 3 -9.14 -18.87 -18.63
CA LYS A 3 -9.36 -19.54 -19.93
C LYS A 3 -8.09 -19.82 -20.72
N ALA A 4 -7.12 -18.90 -20.72
CA ALA A 4 -5.82 -19.07 -21.37
C ALA A 4 -5.02 -20.25 -20.79
N LYS A 5 -4.89 -20.34 -19.47
CA LYS A 5 -4.21 -21.46 -18.80
C LYS A 5 -4.90 -22.80 -19.04
N ILE A 6 -6.24 -22.81 -19.06
CA ILE A 6 -7.00 -24.04 -19.36
C ILE A 6 -6.73 -24.51 -20.79
N ALA A 7 -6.71 -23.59 -21.79
CA ALA A 7 -6.38 -23.94 -23.17
C ALA A 7 -4.98 -24.56 -23.30
N VAL A 8 -3.99 -23.98 -22.63
CA VAL A 8 -2.61 -24.51 -22.61
C VAL A 8 -2.57 -25.92 -22.00
N VAL A 9 -3.23 -26.16 -20.88
CA VAL A 9 -3.28 -27.47 -20.21
C VAL A 9 -3.97 -28.51 -21.07
N LEU A 10 -5.11 -28.15 -21.71
CA LEU A 10 -5.82 -29.05 -22.62
C LEU A 10 -4.92 -29.49 -23.81
N GLN A 11 -4.17 -28.55 -24.37
CA GLN A 11 -3.20 -28.88 -25.43
C GLN A 11 -2.09 -29.79 -24.92
N ARG A 12 -1.47 -29.44 -23.78
CA ARG A 12 -0.30 -30.12 -23.24
C ARG A 12 -0.61 -31.54 -22.74
N ASP A 13 -1.68 -31.67 -21.95
CA ASP A 13 -1.95 -32.89 -21.18
C ASP A 13 -2.97 -33.81 -21.89
N HIS A 14 -3.79 -33.25 -22.78
CA HIS A 14 -4.88 -33.98 -23.45
C HIS A 14 -4.81 -33.93 -24.99
N ASN A 15 -3.81 -33.24 -25.55
CA ASN A 15 -3.65 -33.01 -26.99
C ASN A 15 -4.90 -32.37 -27.65
N VAL A 16 -5.63 -31.53 -26.90
CA VAL A 16 -6.84 -30.85 -27.35
C VAL A 16 -6.54 -29.40 -27.65
N THR A 17 -6.55 -29.03 -28.92
CA THR A 17 -6.33 -27.65 -29.38
C THR A 17 -7.65 -26.92 -29.51
N ILE A 18 -7.92 -25.97 -28.61
CA ILE A 18 -9.11 -25.10 -28.67
C ILE A 18 -8.75 -23.66 -28.32
N SER A 19 -9.50 -22.71 -28.87
CA SER A 19 -9.26 -21.30 -28.60
C SER A 19 -9.68 -20.91 -27.18
N GLU A 20 -9.04 -19.87 -26.61
CA GLU A 20 -9.42 -19.32 -25.30
C GLU A 20 -10.89 -18.88 -25.25
N SER A 21 -11.43 -18.37 -26.37
CA SER A 21 -12.83 -17.97 -26.45
C SER A 21 -13.77 -19.17 -26.35
N THR A 22 -13.39 -20.30 -26.95
CA THR A 22 -14.14 -21.56 -26.85
C THR A 22 -14.08 -22.10 -25.42
N VAL A 23 -12.91 -22.11 -24.77
CA VAL A 23 -12.78 -22.45 -23.34
C VAL A 23 -13.70 -21.57 -22.51
N GLY A 24 -13.70 -20.24 -22.76
CA GLY A 24 -14.56 -19.29 -22.03
C GLY A 24 -16.06 -19.62 -22.15
N ARG A 25 -16.52 -20.02 -23.35
CA ARG A 25 -17.91 -20.44 -23.59
C ARG A 25 -18.25 -21.75 -22.86
N ILE A 26 -17.36 -22.73 -22.91
CA ILE A 26 -17.53 -24.00 -22.21
C ILE A 26 -17.59 -23.79 -20.69
N VAL A 27 -16.66 -23.03 -20.12
CA VAL A 27 -16.66 -22.71 -18.68
C VAL A 27 -17.95 -21.98 -18.27
N SER A 28 -18.43 -21.05 -19.09
CA SER A 28 -19.70 -20.35 -18.82
C SER A 28 -20.90 -21.30 -18.87
N PHE A 29 -20.95 -22.21 -19.84
CA PHE A 29 -21.98 -23.21 -19.95
C PHE A 29 -21.99 -24.19 -18.75
N LEU A 30 -20.83 -24.74 -18.40
CA LEU A 30 -20.69 -25.67 -17.26
C LEU A 30 -21.07 -24.99 -15.93
N SER A 31 -20.66 -23.73 -15.77
CA SER A 31 -21.05 -22.94 -14.60
C SER A 31 -22.56 -22.64 -14.56
N GLY A 32 -23.18 -22.36 -15.70
CA GLY A 32 -24.64 -22.17 -15.80
C GLY A 32 -25.42 -23.41 -15.48
N LYS A 33 -24.84 -24.59 -15.71
CA LYS A 33 -25.40 -25.90 -15.32
C LYS A 33 -25.08 -26.33 -13.89
N GLY A 34 -24.31 -25.50 -13.12
CA GLY A 34 -23.91 -25.85 -11.76
C GLY A 34 -22.85 -26.95 -11.66
N LEU A 35 -22.28 -27.40 -12.79
CA LEU A 35 -21.27 -28.47 -12.83
C LEU A 35 -19.89 -28.01 -12.35
N ILE A 36 -19.61 -26.68 -12.41
CA ILE A 36 -18.42 -26.06 -11.84
C ILE A 36 -18.82 -24.79 -11.09
N SER A 37 -18.14 -24.51 -9.98
CA SER A 37 -18.32 -23.23 -9.28
C SER A 37 -17.59 -22.12 -10.05
N ARG A 38 -18.24 -20.98 -10.31
CA ARG A 38 -17.55 -19.78 -10.72
C ARG A 38 -16.64 -19.31 -9.59
N ALA A 39 -15.38 -19.00 -9.91
CA ALA A 39 -14.61 -18.17 -9.01
C ALA A 39 -15.43 -16.92 -8.68
N ARG A 40 -15.67 -16.67 -7.39
CA ARG A 40 -16.39 -15.46 -6.96
C ARG A 40 -15.71 -14.26 -7.62
N SER A 41 -16.41 -13.56 -8.51
CA SER A 41 -15.95 -12.27 -8.99
C SER A 41 -15.77 -11.40 -7.76
N ARG A 42 -14.56 -10.83 -7.60
CA ARG A 42 -14.37 -9.81 -6.57
C ARG A 42 -15.43 -8.74 -6.82
N PRO A 43 -16.24 -8.36 -5.81
CA PRO A 43 -17.21 -7.30 -6.00
C PRO A 43 -16.46 -6.08 -6.55
N GLN A 44 -16.95 -5.53 -7.67
CA GLN A 44 -16.38 -4.28 -8.19
C GLN A 44 -16.47 -3.25 -7.06
N LYS A 45 -15.31 -2.77 -6.61
CA LYS A 45 -15.26 -1.66 -5.64
C LYS A 45 -16.08 -0.53 -6.25
N ARG A 46 -17.18 -0.11 -5.60
CA ARG A 46 -17.98 1.03 -6.03
C ARG A 46 -17.06 2.24 -6.17
N ARG A 47 -17.20 2.98 -7.27
CA ARG A 47 -16.50 4.25 -7.41
C ARG A 47 -16.92 5.16 -6.27
N ARG A 48 -15.96 5.78 -5.60
CA ARG A 48 -16.22 6.78 -4.56
C ARG A 48 -16.94 7.97 -5.17
N ASP A 49 -17.96 8.46 -4.49
CA ASP A 49 -18.60 9.72 -4.80
C ASP A 49 -17.79 10.85 -4.13
N PHE A 50 -17.07 11.61 -4.92
CA PHE A 50 -16.26 12.73 -4.46
C PHE A 50 -17.04 14.05 -4.31
N SER A 51 -18.34 14.05 -4.59
CA SER A 51 -19.20 15.21 -4.30
C SER A 51 -19.50 15.37 -2.80
N LYS A 52 -19.21 14.33 -2.02
CA LYS A 52 -19.44 14.25 -0.59
C LYS A 52 -18.11 13.99 0.13
N GLY A 53 -17.76 14.86 1.07
CA GLY A 53 -16.56 14.73 1.89
C GLY A 53 -15.36 15.53 1.35
N HIS A 54 -14.25 15.42 2.06
CA HIS A 54 -13.01 16.18 1.84
C HIS A 54 -12.10 15.58 0.78
N ALA A 55 -12.17 14.26 0.58
CA ALA A 55 -11.29 13.56 -0.35
C ALA A 55 -11.50 13.98 -1.80
N GLN A 56 -10.41 14.06 -2.55
CA GLN A 56 -10.38 14.42 -3.96
C GLN A 56 -9.93 13.24 -4.83
N PRO A 57 -10.35 13.19 -6.12
CA PRO A 57 -9.77 12.25 -7.06
C PRO A 57 -8.27 12.51 -7.21
N TRP A 58 -7.47 11.45 -7.16
CA TRP A 58 -6.04 11.55 -7.41
C TRP A 58 -5.76 12.13 -8.81
N LYS A 59 -4.79 13.07 -8.88
CA LYS A 59 -4.32 13.67 -10.13
C LYS A 59 -2.87 13.27 -10.38
N TYR A 60 -2.58 12.91 -11.63
CA TYR A 60 -1.20 12.67 -12.04
C TYR A 60 -0.38 13.96 -11.92
N LYS A 61 0.80 13.84 -11.37
CA LYS A 61 1.86 14.86 -11.41
C LYS A 61 3.18 14.14 -11.63
N ASP A 62 4.04 14.70 -12.50
CA ASP A 62 5.35 14.14 -12.74
C ASP A 62 6.19 14.16 -11.46
N TYR A 63 7.01 13.13 -11.29
CA TYR A 63 7.89 13.02 -10.13
C TYR A 63 8.88 14.19 -10.04
N ASN A 64 9.40 14.63 -11.17
CA ASN A 64 10.40 15.70 -11.22
C ASN A 64 9.82 17.05 -10.79
N ASP A 65 8.54 17.27 -11.04
CA ASP A 65 7.82 18.50 -10.69
C ASP A 65 7.33 18.54 -9.24
N MET A 66 7.53 17.47 -8.48
CA MET A 66 7.13 17.40 -7.07
C MET A 66 8.20 18.01 -6.15
N GLU A 67 7.74 18.67 -5.12
CA GLU A 67 8.59 19.13 -4.01
C GLU A 67 8.61 18.10 -2.85
N LEU A 68 9.57 18.28 -1.95
CA LEU A 68 9.66 17.49 -0.72
C LEU A 68 8.40 17.70 0.13
N GLY A 69 7.78 16.62 0.56
CA GLY A 69 6.55 16.64 1.35
C GLY A 69 5.29 17.00 0.58
N GLU A 70 5.37 17.29 -0.71
CA GLU A 70 4.19 17.63 -1.51
C GLU A 70 3.17 16.50 -1.55
N ARG A 71 3.63 15.24 -1.65
CA ARG A 71 2.75 14.07 -1.66
C ARG A 71 3.35 12.90 -0.89
N VAL A 72 2.65 12.48 0.16
CA VAL A 72 2.99 11.30 0.95
C VAL A 72 1.99 10.20 0.67
N GLN A 73 2.46 9.04 0.28
CA GLN A 73 1.63 7.85 0.08
C GLN A 73 1.47 7.12 1.41
N ILE A 74 0.23 6.78 1.77
CA ILE A 74 -0.07 5.96 2.95
C ILE A 74 -0.77 4.69 2.50
N ASP A 75 -0.33 3.57 3.05
CA ASP A 75 -0.91 2.26 2.83
C ASP A 75 -0.77 1.41 4.09
N HIS A 76 -1.44 0.27 4.14
CA HIS A 76 -1.24 -0.70 5.21
C HIS A 76 -1.13 -2.11 4.67
N MET A 77 -0.41 -2.94 5.39
CA MET A 77 -0.35 -4.39 5.15
C MET A 77 -0.65 -5.17 6.41
N THR A 78 -1.09 -6.42 6.24
CA THR A 78 -1.12 -7.39 7.32
C THR A 78 0.21 -8.13 7.34
N ALA A 79 0.80 -8.23 8.51
CA ALA A 79 2.02 -8.99 8.74
C ALA A 79 1.86 -9.88 9.98
N THR A 80 2.58 -10.99 10.00
CA THR A 80 2.62 -11.91 11.15
C THR A 80 4.08 -12.20 11.48
N LYS A 81 4.43 -12.09 12.75
CA LYS A 81 5.76 -12.44 13.28
C LYS A 81 5.58 -13.21 14.58
N ASN A 82 6.21 -14.36 14.70
CA ASN A 82 6.18 -15.22 15.90
C ASN A 82 4.75 -15.43 16.45
N GLY A 83 3.76 -15.67 15.55
CA GLY A 83 2.36 -15.84 15.92
C GLY A 83 1.58 -14.55 16.17
N VAL A 84 2.23 -13.39 16.25
CA VAL A 84 1.57 -12.08 16.44
C VAL A 84 1.19 -11.48 15.11
N THR A 85 -0.11 -11.38 14.84
CA THR A 85 -0.63 -10.73 13.63
C THR A 85 -0.94 -9.26 13.89
N VAL A 86 -0.43 -8.39 13.01
CA VAL A 86 -0.54 -6.94 13.13
C VAL A 86 -0.97 -6.28 11.82
N LYS A 87 -1.44 -5.04 11.93
CA LYS A 87 -1.66 -4.12 10.80
C LYS A 87 -0.55 -3.08 10.81
N HIS A 88 0.34 -3.21 9.85
CA HIS A 88 1.46 -2.29 9.64
C HIS A 88 0.99 -1.17 8.71
N PHE A 89 0.85 0.03 9.24
CA PHE A 89 0.63 1.25 8.48
C PHE A 89 1.98 1.87 8.12
N GLN A 90 2.10 2.34 6.88
CA GLN A 90 3.32 2.95 6.37
C GLN A 90 3.00 4.16 5.54
N ALA A 91 3.74 5.24 5.79
CA ALA A 91 3.83 6.42 4.96
C ALA A 91 5.16 6.41 4.21
N TRP A 92 5.14 6.79 2.95
CA TRP A 92 6.30 6.89 2.09
C TRP A 92 6.30 8.23 1.34
N GLU A 93 7.34 9.02 1.55
CA GLU A 93 7.51 10.29 0.86
C GLU A 93 8.27 10.07 -0.46
N ARG A 94 7.72 10.64 -1.53
CA ARG A 94 8.11 10.28 -2.89
C ARG A 94 9.50 10.80 -3.29
N LYS A 95 9.91 11.99 -2.86
CA LYS A 95 11.20 12.60 -3.23
C LYS A 95 12.34 11.99 -2.45
N SER A 96 12.27 12.05 -1.14
CA SER A 96 13.33 11.60 -0.23
C SER A 96 13.33 10.09 0.01
N LYS A 97 12.28 9.36 -0.38
CA LYS A 97 12.07 7.95 -0.01
C LYS A 97 11.93 7.73 1.50
N HIS A 98 11.79 8.82 2.26
CA HIS A 98 11.59 8.76 3.71
C HIS A 98 10.33 7.98 4.05
N ILE A 99 10.41 7.18 5.10
CA ILE A 99 9.27 6.43 5.61
C ILE A 99 8.99 6.76 7.08
N HIS A 100 7.71 6.65 7.42
CA HIS A 100 7.25 6.45 8.79
C HIS A 100 6.38 5.21 8.80
N ALA A 101 6.51 4.38 9.84
CA ALA A 101 5.69 3.19 9.98
C ALA A 101 5.30 2.97 11.45
N GLN A 102 4.11 2.39 11.63
CA GLN A 102 3.58 2.03 12.95
C GLN A 102 2.66 0.82 12.82
N ILE A 103 2.53 0.04 13.89
CA ILE A 103 1.68 -1.14 13.92
C ILE A 103 0.52 -1.01 14.89
N TYR A 104 -0.62 -1.57 14.47
CA TYR A 104 -1.86 -1.60 15.23
C TYR A 104 -2.45 -3.01 15.19
N SER A 105 -3.33 -3.32 16.15
CA SER A 105 -4.09 -4.59 16.14
C SER A 105 -5.14 -4.63 15.02
N HIS A 106 -5.69 -3.49 14.62
CA HIS A 106 -6.74 -3.39 13.63
C HIS A 106 -6.49 -2.27 12.62
N ALA A 107 -6.89 -2.48 11.34
CA ALA A 107 -6.91 -1.45 10.33
C ALA A 107 -8.29 -0.77 10.29
N LYS A 108 -8.52 0.13 11.25
CA LYS A 108 -9.74 0.97 11.32
C LYS A 108 -9.38 2.42 10.98
N SER A 109 -10.39 3.24 10.62
CA SER A 109 -10.18 4.66 10.36
C SER A 109 -9.65 5.42 11.58
N THR A 110 -10.00 4.98 12.80
CA THR A 110 -9.40 5.48 14.04
C THR A 110 -7.91 5.16 14.16
N SER A 111 -7.45 3.99 13.68
CA SER A 111 -6.02 3.63 13.64
C SER A 111 -5.27 4.47 12.60
N ALA A 112 -5.85 4.63 11.40
CA ALA A 112 -5.30 5.48 10.36
C ALA A 112 -5.21 6.95 10.81
N LYS A 113 -6.24 7.48 11.49
CA LYS A 113 -6.21 8.81 12.11
C LYS A 113 -5.08 8.97 13.14
N LYS A 114 -4.86 7.97 14.01
CA LYS A 114 -3.74 8.00 14.97
C LYS A 114 -2.41 8.00 14.25
N PHE A 115 -2.26 7.13 13.24
CA PHE A 115 -1.08 7.07 12.40
C PHE A 115 -0.78 8.41 11.71
N LEU A 116 -1.79 9.09 11.15
CA LEU A 116 -1.63 10.40 10.52
C LEU A 116 -1.09 11.44 11.52
N LYS A 117 -1.63 11.48 12.74
CA LYS A 117 -1.17 12.40 13.79
C LYS A 117 0.28 12.14 14.16
N GLU A 118 0.66 10.88 14.35
CA GLU A 118 2.04 10.50 14.64
C GLU A 118 2.98 10.89 13.48
N LEU A 119 2.58 10.60 12.23
CA LEU A 119 3.33 10.98 11.03
C LEU A 119 3.61 12.48 10.98
N LEU A 120 2.59 13.31 11.20
CA LEU A 120 2.74 14.78 11.16
C LEU A 120 3.65 15.34 12.26
N GLN A 121 3.73 14.64 13.40
CA GLN A 121 4.63 15.05 14.49
C GLN A 121 6.09 14.71 14.23
N VAL A 122 6.36 13.63 13.48
CA VAL A 122 7.73 13.11 13.29
C VAL A 122 8.30 13.38 11.90
N ALA A 123 7.47 13.76 10.94
CA ALA A 123 7.93 14.05 9.58
C ALA A 123 8.92 15.22 9.58
N PRO A 124 10.12 15.06 9.03
CA PRO A 124 11.12 16.12 8.99
C PRO A 124 10.89 17.14 7.85
N TYR A 125 9.69 17.22 7.32
CA TYR A 125 9.24 18.13 6.25
C TYR A 125 7.76 18.42 6.41
N GLN A 126 7.30 19.51 5.82
CA GLN A 126 5.88 19.84 5.78
C GLN A 126 5.15 18.93 4.79
N ILE A 127 4.12 18.23 5.25
CA ILE A 127 3.25 17.40 4.40
C ILE A 127 2.11 18.28 3.86
N ARG A 128 1.93 18.30 2.52
CA ARG A 128 0.88 19.08 1.85
C ARG A 128 -0.30 18.22 1.40
N SER A 129 -0.04 17.02 0.91
CA SER A 129 -1.09 16.08 0.50
C SER A 129 -0.79 14.65 0.91
N ILE A 130 -1.86 13.92 1.17
CA ILE A 130 -1.86 12.49 1.46
C ILE A 130 -2.49 11.75 0.30
N GLN A 131 -1.81 10.74 -0.21
CA GLN A 131 -2.32 9.83 -1.23
C GLN A 131 -2.61 8.47 -0.61
N VAL A 132 -3.83 7.97 -0.79
CA VAL A 132 -4.25 6.64 -0.30
C VAL A 132 -4.95 5.85 -1.41
N ASP A 133 -5.08 4.54 -1.21
CA ASP A 133 -6.02 3.73 -1.97
C ASP A 133 -7.46 3.99 -1.47
N GLY A 134 -8.45 3.42 -2.13
CA GLY A 134 -9.85 3.57 -1.72
C GLY A 134 -10.26 2.64 -0.55
N GLY A 135 -9.35 2.29 0.36
CA GLY A 135 -9.62 1.45 1.53
C GLY A 135 -10.53 2.12 2.55
N SER A 136 -11.37 1.35 3.24
CA SER A 136 -12.33 1.87 4.22
C SER A 136 -11.67 2.50 5.45
N GLU A 137 -10.45 2.10 5.76
CA GLU A 137 -9.62 2.66 6.83
C GLU A 137 -9.22 4.12 6.59
N PHE A 138 -9.21 4.55 5.33
CA PHE A 138 -8.91 5.93 4.93
C PHE A 138 -10.16 6.79 4.70
N MET A 139 -11.30 6.37 5.26
CA MET A 139 -12.57 7.09 5.26
C MET A 139 -12.91 7.60 6.67
N ALA A 140 -14.11 8.16 6.82
CA ALA A 140 -14.65 8.57 8.12
C ALA A 140 -13.66 9.40 8.96
N GLU A 141 -13.23 8.91 10.11
CA GLU A 141 -12.39 9.64 11.06
C GLU A 141 -11.02 10.05 10.50
N PHE A 142 -10.46 9.28 9.55
CA PHE A 142 -9.22 9.66 8.88
C PHE A 142 -9.44 10.86 7.95
N GLU A 143 -10.47 10.80 7.12
CA GLU A 143 -10.83 11.88 6.20
C GLU A 143 -11.21 13.16 6.94
N ALA A 144 -12.03 13.05 8.00
CA ALA A 144 -12.37 14.17 8.85
C ALA A 144 -11.15 14.82 9.51
N GLU A 145 -10.13 14.03 9.85
CA GLU A 145 -8.88 14.56 10.40
C GLU A 145 -8.05 15.27 9.32
N CYS A 146 -7.99 14.75 8.08
CA CYS A 146 -7.37 15.46 6.96
C CYS A 146 -8.04 16.81 6.71
N GLU A 147 -9.37 16.86 6.72
CA GLU A 147 -10.15 18.09 6.56
C GLU A 147 -9.84 19.10 7.68
N ARG A 148 -9.88 18.67 8.93
CA ARG A 148 -9.56 19.50 10.09
C ARG A 148 -8.15 20.11 10.03
N LEU A 149 -7.20 19.36 9.46
CA LEU A 149 -5.79 19.75 9.31
C LEU A 149 -5.51 20.47 7.99
N GLN A 150 -6.53 20.69 7.17
CA GLN A 150 -6.41 21.31 5.83
C GLN A 150 -5.41 20.56 4.90
N LEU A 151 -5.25 19.26 5.12
CA LEU A 151 -4.44 18.39 4.28
C LEU A 151 -5.24 17.92 3.07
N THR A 152 -4.72 18.09 1.88
CA THR A 152 -5.33 17.51 0.67
C THR A 152 -5.29 15.98 0.77
N LEU A 153 -6.44 15.32 0.69
CA LEU A 153 -6.57 13.88 0.65
C LEU A 153 -6.88 13.42 -0.77
N GLU A 154 -5.93 12.78 -1.42
CA GLU A 154 -6.08 12.24 -2.78
C GLU A 154 -6.33 10.73 -2.73
N VAL A 155 -7.42 10.29 -3.36
CA VAL A 155 -7.78 8.87 -3.41
C VAL A 155 -7.56 8.32 -4.81
N LEU A 156 -6.77 7.26 -4.90
CA LEU A 156 -6.45 6.56 -6.15
C LEU A 156 -7.69 5.97 -6.80
N PRO A 157 -7.75 6.00 -8.15
CA PRO A 157 -8.81 5.30 -8.85
C PRO A 157 -8.73 3.79 -8.60
N PRO A 158 -9.87 3.10 -8.53
CA PRO A 158 -9.91 1.66 -8.33
C PRO A 158 -9.10 0.91 -9.40
N SER A 159 -8.40 -0.16 -8.98
CA SER A 159 -7.65 -1.04 -9.88
C SER A 159 -6.48 -0.39 -10.65
N LYS A 160 -5.86 0.63 -10.08
CA LYS A 160 -4.65 1.29 -10.60
C LYS A 160 -3.47 1.17 -9.64
N PRO A 161 -2.95 -0.05 -9.38
CA PRO A 161 -1.86 -0.27 -8.41
C PRO A 161 -0.56 0.44 -8.78
N THR A 162 -0.32 0.68 -10.06
CA THR A 162 0.90 1.36 -10.54
C THR A 162 1.14 2.72 -9.89
N TYR A 163 0.09 3.40 -9.47
CA TYR A 163 0.20 4.72 -8.83
C TYR A 163 0.55 4.65 -7.33
N ASN A 164 0.46 3.46 -6.72
CA ASN A 164 0.83 3.22 -5.32
C ASN A 164 2.17 2.47 -5.16
N GLY A 165 2.87 2.25 -6.27
CA GLY A 165 4.06 1.39 -6.34
C GLY A 165 5.21 1.81 -5.40
N GLY A 166 5.26 3.06 -4.96
CA GLY A 166 6.26 3.54 -4.00
C GLY A 166 6.08 2.93 -2.61
N VAL A 167 4.90 3.15 -2.02
CA VAL A 167 4.59 2.60 -0.69
C VAL A 167 4.45 1.08 -0.73
N GLU A 168 3.97 0.49 -1.83
CA GLU A 168 3.93 -0.97 -1.99
C GLU A 168 5.34 -1.59 -1.99
N ARG A 169 6.31 -0.95 -2.66
CA ARG A 169 7.71 -1.36 -2.61
C ARG A 169 8.30 -1.22 -1.22
N ALA A 170 7.99 -0.14 -0.53
CA ALA A 170 8.41 0.07 0.84
C ALA A 170 7.78 -0.97 1.79
N ASN A 171 6.51 -1.31 1.62
CA ASN A 171 5.85 -2.41 2.33
C ASN A 171 6.56 -3.75 2.09
N ARG A 172 6.98 -4.03 0.84
CA ARG A 172 7.77 -5.22 0.52
C ARG A 172 9.10 -5.22 1.26
N THR A 173 9.83 -4.10 1.26
CA THR A 173 11.09 -3.98 2.00
C THR A 173 10.91 -4.33 3.47
N PHE A 174 9.86 -3.80 4.14
CA PHE A 174 9.60 -4.15 5.55
C PHE A 174 9.18 -5.59 5.75
N ARG A 175 8.50 -6.19 4.79
CA ARG A 175 8.19 -7.63 4.84
C ARG A 175 9.47 -8.44 4.83
N GLU A 176 10.37 -8.19 3.87
CA GLU A 176 11.60 -8.93 3.66
C GLU A 176 12.66 -8.60 4.76
N ASP A 177 12.91 -7.32 5.03
CA ASP A 177 14.02 -6.88 5.90
C ASP A 177 13.63 -6.78 7.39
N PHE A 178 12.35 -6.96 7.74
CA PHE A 178 11.89 -6.87 9.12
C PHE A 178 11.04 -8.08 9.54
N TYR A 179 9.91 -8.35 8.86
CA TYR A 179 9.03 -9.43 9.30
C TYR A 179 9.58 -10.83 9.00
N ASP A 180 10.31 -10.99 7.91
CA ASP A 180 10.95 -12.27 7.55
C ASP A 180 12.33 -12.44 8.21
N GLU A 181 12.87 -11.41 8.89
CA GLU A 181 14.17 -11.43 9.55
C GLU A 181 14.18 -12.34 10.79
N PRO A 182 14.97 -13.44 10.80
CA PRO A 182 14.97 -14.41 11.90
C PRO A 182 15.43 -13.84 13.24
N GLU A 183 16.27 -12.81 13.24
CA GLU A 183 16.82 -12.20 14.45
C GLU A 183 15.76 -11.45 15.29
N ILE A 184 14.64 -11.08 14.68
CA ILE A 184 13.54 -10.41 15.37
C ILE A 184 12.73 -11.46 16.13
N GLN A 185 12.88 -11.48 17.44
CA GLN A 185 12.24 -12.44 18.34
C GLN A 185 11.00 -11.87 19.06
N ALA A 186 10.51 -10.70 18.66
CA ALA A 186 9.36 -10.07 19.28
C ALA A 186 8.12 -10.98 19.24
N ASP A 187 7.50 -11.19 20.39
CA ASP A 187 6.34 -12.05 20.64
C ASP A 187 5.08 -11.28 21.04
N SER A 188 5.15 -9.97 21.04
CA SER A 188 4.06 -9.08 21.40
C SER A 188 4.01 -7.84 20.49
N ILE A 189 2.84 -7.20 20.41
CA ILE A 189 2.69 -5.94 19.65
C ILE A 189 3.61 -4.85 20.21
N GLY A 190 3.83 -4.81 21.53
CA GLY A 190 4.71 -3.84 22.16
C GLY A 190 6.17 -4.02 21.75
N ALA A 191 6.68 -5.25 21.82
CA ALA A 191 8.03 -5.60 21.38
C ALA A 191 8.20 -5.31 19.87
N LEU A 192 7.26 -5.75 19.02
CA LEU A 192 7.28 -5.46 17.59
C LEU A 192 7.30 -3.96 17.28
N ARG A 193 6.61 -3.11 18.06
CA ARG A 193 6.67 -1.65 17.89
C ARG A 193 8.03 -1.08 18.16
N PHE A 194 8.68 -1.57 19.20
CA PHE A 194 10.04 -1.15 19.56
C PHE A 194 11.03 -1.52 18.44
N ASP A 195 10.99 -2.76 17.98
CA ASP A 195 11.86 -3.24 16.90
C ASP A 195 11.58 -2.51 15.58
N LEU A 196 10.29 -2.29 15.24
CA LEU A 196 9.90 -1.54 14.06
C LEU A 196 10.44 -0.10 14.09
N LYS A 197 10.40 0.57 15.23
CA LYS A 197 10.97 1.92 15.37
C LYS A 197 12.46 1.95 15.02
N ASN A 198 13.21 0.96 15.47
CA ASN A 198 14.63 0.81 15.14
C ASN A 198 14.85 0.52 13.64
N ALA A 199 14.03 -0.36 13.06
CA ALA A 199 14.08 -0.67 11.62
C ALA A 199 13.77 0.56 10.76
N VAL A 200 12.77 1.37 11.13
CA VAL A 200 12.43 2.64 10.46
C VAL A 200 13.58 3.63 10.57
N ALA A 201 14.19 3.77 11.75
CA ALA A 201 15.36 4.63 11.94
C ALA A 201 16.52 4.18 11.03
N LYS A 202 16.85 2.88 11.02
CA LYS A 202 17.89 2.30 10.16
C LYS A 202 17.60 2.54 8.68
N TYR A 203 16.36 2.35 8.24
CA TYR A 203 15.96 2.63 6.86
C TYR A 203 16.21 4.09 6.48
N ASN A 204 15.83 5.03 7.32
CA ASN A 204 15.93 6.46 7.01
C ASN A 204 17.34 7.03 7.14
N THR A 205 18.19 6.48 8.02
CA THR A 205 19.50 7.06 8.34
C THR A 205 20.70 6.27 7.85
N TYR A 206 20.49 5.00 7.45
CA TYR A 206 21.60 4.11 7.09
C TYR A 206 21.43 3.46 5.71
N ARG A 207 20.20 3.16 5.26
CA ARG A 207 19.97 2.49 3.98
C ARG A 207 20.22 3.40 2.79
N PRO A 208 21.20 3.09 1.90
CA PRO A 208 21.42 3.88 0.70
C PRO A 208 20.35 3.61 -0.35
N HIS A 209 19.96 4.64 -1.10
CA HIS A 209 18.99 4.54 -2.18
C HIS A 209 19.61 4.96 -3.51
N PHE A 210 19.63 4.10 -4.51
CA PHE A 210 20.16 4.43 -5.84
C PHE A 210 19.41 5.62 -6.48
N ALA A 211 18.10 5.72 -6.27
CA ALA A 211 17.30 6.86 -6.73
C ALA A 211 17.67 8.19 -6.04
N LEU A 212 18.48 8.16 -5.00
CA LEU A 212 19.02 9.31 -4.29
C LEU A 212 20.55 9.42 -4.47
N ASN A 213 21.08 8.82 -5.53
CA ASN A 213 22.52 8.76 -5.78
C ASN A 213 23.33 8.19 -4.59
N GLY A 214 22.81 7.11 -4.00
CA GLY A 214 23.43 6.41 -2.87
C GLY A 214 23.20 7.06 -1.50
N LYS A 215 22.50 8.20 -1.44
CA LYS A 215 22.17 8.84 -0.16
C LYS A 215 21.07 8.11 0.58
N THR A 216 21.06 8.27 1.89
CA THR A 216 19.94 7.88 2.74
C THR A 216 18.79 8.92 2.64
N PRO A 217 17.56 8.56 2.99
CA PRO A 217 16.45 9.51 3.06
C PRO A 217 16.75 10.76 3.88
N MET A 218 17.35 10.62 5.05
CA MET A 218 17.66 11.75 5.92
C MET A 218 18.79 12.64 5.39
N GLU A 219 19.80 12.08 4.72
CA GLU A 219 20.83 12.87 4.03
C GLU A 219 20.23 13.69 2.89
N TYR A 220 19.35 13.07 2.09
CA TYR A 220 18.64 13.77 1.02
C TYR A 220 17.80 14.94 1.56
N ILE A 221 17.05 14.73 2.65
CA ILE A 221 16.21 15.75 3.26
C ILE A 221 17.06 16.93 3.74
N ARG A 222 18.16 16.68 4.47
CA ARG A 222 19.05 17.73 4.99
C ARG A 222 19.62 18.61 3.88
N ILE A 223 20.01 18.01 2.75
CA ILE A 223 20.58 18.76 1.61
C ILE A 223 19.50 19.62 0.92
N ASN A 224 18.25 19.20 0.90
CA ASN A 224 17.20 19.91 0.17
C ASN A 224 16.33 20.83 1.06
N GLN A 225 16.65 20.95 2.34
CA GLN A 225 16.04 21.90 3.28
C GLN A 225 16.98 23.05 3.66
N ALA A 226 18.27 22.97 3.30
CA ALA A 226 19.24 24.02 3.45
C ALA A 226 19.12 25.04 2.32
#